data_3a2ec66970419656c1e59e7dde30c2d3
#
_entry.id   3a2ec66970419656c1e59e7dde30c2d3
#
_cell.length_a   1.000
_cell.length_b   1.000
_cell.length_c   1.000
_cell.angle_alpha   90.00
_cell.angle_beta   90.00
_cell.angle_gamma   90.00
#
_symmetry.space_group_name_H-M   'P 1'
#
loop_
_entity.id
_entity.type
_entity.pdbx_description
1 polymer ?
#
loop_
_entity_poly.entity_id
_entity_poly.type
_entity_poly.pdbx_seq_one_letter_code
_entity_poly.pdbx_strand_id
1 'polypeptide(L)'
;MRPLLAIGICLGMQMMNTYFLVAEEAQRRGWSGTLLALFDQMKKERYMFTEPVDGHWNGHITRDAVDSFKHPIHVVPDSRLARLTGRETILGASMHNYRITHPARSLTVAGRTDDGTIEALEYGEQMLGVQFHPEADDQNDALFQVVL
;
A
#
# COMPACT_ATOMS: atom_id res chain seq x y z
N MET A 1 15.89 -15.43 1.15
CA MET A 1 15.11 -14.17 1.33
C MET A 1 14.78 -14.03 2.81
N ARG A 2 14.94 -12.85 3.39
CA ARG A 2 14.54 -12.64 4.80
C ARG A 2 13.02 -12.65 4.90
N PRO A 3 12.42 -13.18 5.99
CA PRO A 3 10.97 -13.13 6.18
C PRO A 3 10.51 -11.68 6.31
N LEU A 4 9.29 -11.39 5.87
CA LEU A 4 8.62 -10.13 6.16
C LEU A 4 8.28 -10.06 7.65
N LEU A 5 8.48 -8.90 8.26
CA LEU A 5 8.01 -8.62 9.63
C LEU A 5 6.54 -8.20 9.62
N ALA A 6 6.08 -7.57 8.55
CA ALA A 6 4.69 -7.14 8.41
C ALA A 6 4.27 -7.02 6.95
N ILE A 7 2.99 -7.28 6.70
CA ILE A 7 2.28 -6.93 5.48
C ILE A 7 1.10 -6.03 5.84
N GLY A 8 1.00 -4.87 5.18
CA GLY A 8 -0.13 -3.95 5.32
C GLY A 8 -1.06 -4.08 4.12
N ILE A 9 -2.34 -4.44 4.33
CA ILE A 9 -3.32 -4.63 3.27
C ILE A 9 -4.29 -3.46 3.27
N CYS A 10 -4.57 -2.88 2.11
CA CYS A 10 -5.51 -1.79 1.86
C CYS A 10 -5.27 -0.60 2.81
N LEU A 11 -6.12 -0.39 3.80
CA LEU A 11 -5.92 0.60 4.85
C LEU A 11 -4.56 0.42 5.57
N GLY A 12 -4.09 -0.81 5.72
CA GLY A 12 -2.78 -1.11 6.32
C GLY A 12 -1.61 -0.51 5.54
N MET A 13 -1.64 -0.54 4.21
CA MET A 13 -0.66 0.17 3.37
C MET A 13 -0.75 1.69 3.55
N GLN A 14 -1.96 2.24 3.58
CA GLN A 14 -2.17 3.67 3.77
C GLN A 14 -1.68 4.14 5.15
N MET A 15 -1.92 3.35 6.19
CA MET A 15 -1.40 3.63 7.54
C MET A 15 0.12 3.54 7.61
N MET A 16 0.71 2.56 6.94
CA MET A 16 2.17 2.44 6.84
C MET A 16 2.78 3.70 6.20
N ASN A 17 2.24 4.12 5.07
CA ASN A 17 2.69 5.34 4.40
C ASN A 17 2.50 6.58 5.29
N THR A 18 1.34 6.72 5.92
CA THR A 18 1.04 7.83 6.84
C THR A 18 2.04 7.89 7.99
N TYR A 19 2.37 6.75 8.60
CA TYR A 19 3.37 6.69 9.67
C TYR A 19 4.71 7.26 9.23
N PHE A 20 5.23 6.82 8.08
CA PHE A 20 6.51 7.29 7.59
C PHE A 20 6.47 8.78 7.19
N LEU A 21 5.39 9.27 6.59
CA LEU A 21 5.23 10.69 6.28
C LEU A 21 5.25 11.55 7.55
N VAL A 22 4.55 11.13 8.60
CA VAL A 22 4.53 11.85 9.88
C VAL A 22 5.90 11.79 10.56
N ALA A 23 6.58 10.65 10.53
CA ALA A 23 7.91 10.50 11.12
C ALA A 23 8.96 11.38 10.40
N GLU A 24 8.92 11.42 9.07
CA GLU A 24 9.78 12.31 8.26
C GLU A 24 9.52 13.79 8.56
N GLU A 25 8.24 14.15 8.70
CA GLU A 25 7.85 15.53 9.04
C GLU A 25 8.27 15.90 10.47
N ALA A 26 8.20 14.95 11.41
CA ALA A 26 8.69 15.14 12.76
C ALA A 26 10.19 15.48 12.78
N GLN A 27 10.99 14.75 12.00
CA GLN A 27 12.41 15.03 11.84
C GLN A 27 12.65 16.41 11.22
N ARG A 28 11.93 16.73 10.16
CA ARG A 28 12.05 18.01 9.45
C ARG A 28 11.73 19.21 10.35
N ARG A 29 10.72 19.08 11.22
CA ARG A 29 10.28 20.14 12.14
C ARG A 29 11.07 20.19 13.46
N GLY A 30 11.92 19.20 13.75
CA GLY A 30 12.51 19.05 15.11
C GLY A 30 11.42 18.83 16.16
N TRP A 31 10.41 18.03 15.83
CA TRP A 31 9.23 17.80 16.66
C TRP A 31 9.58 17.01 17.92
N SER A 32 9.20 17.53 19.08
CA SER A 32 9.45 16.89 20.38
C SER A 32 8.24 16.19 21.01
N GLY A 33 7.04 16.35 20.40
CA GLY A 33 5.81 15.69 20.83
C GLY A 33 5.65 14.27 20.28
N THR A 34 4.52 13.64 20.53
CA THR A 34 4.19 12.33 19.95
C THR A 34 3.90 12.44 18.46
N LEU A 35 4.12 11.35 17.71
CA LEU A 35 3.74 11.30 16.29
C LEU A 35 2.24 11.43 16.08
N LEU A 36 1.42 10.93 17.01
CA LEU A 36 -0.04 11.10 16.95
C LEU A 36 -0.43 12.59 17.05
N ALA A 37 0.18 13.34 17.95
CA ALA A 37 -0.07 14.77 18.07
C ALA A 37 0.35 15.54 16.80
N LEU A 38 1.46 15.15 16.18
CA LEU A 38 1.87 15.72 14.90
C LEU A 38 0.92 15.35 13.76
N PHE A 39 0.48 14.09 13.68
CA PHE A 39 -0.53 13.65 12.72
C PHE A 39 -1.81 14.49 12.81
N ASP A 40 -2.34 14.70 14.03
CA ASP A 40 -3.51 15.54 14.25
C ASP A 40 -3.28 17.00 13.84
N GLN A 41 -2.07 17.52 14.09
CA GLN A 41 -1.71 18.86 13.64
C GLN A 41 -1.62 18.94 12.10
N MET A 42 -0.98 18.00 11.45
CA MET A 42 -0.89 17.94 9.99
C MET A 42 -2.28 17.88 9.33
N LYS A 43 -3.23 17.14 9.94
CA LYS A 43 -4.64 17.12 9.48
C LYS A 43 -5.30 18.49 9.63
N LYS A 44 -5.07 19.21 10.72
CA LYS A 44 -5.57 20.59 10.91
C LYS A 44 -4.97 21.54 9.89
N GLU A 45 -3.72 21.32 9.48
CA GLU A 45 -3.02 22.04 8.41
C GLU A 45 -3.49 21.62 7.00
N ARG A 46 -4.50 20.72 6.92
CA ARG A 46 -5.05 20.16 5.67
C ARG A 46 -4.06 19.36 4.84
N TYR A 47 -3.08 18.72 5.50
CA TYR A 47 -2.21 17.78 4.82
C TYR A 47 -3.01 16.56 4.35
N MET A 48 -2.89 16.23 3.07
CA MET A 48 -3.63 15.13 2.47
C MET A 48 -2.76 13.87 2.37
N PHE A 49 -2.99 12.92 3.26
CA PHE A 49 -2.31 11.61 3.25
C PHE A 49 -2.90 10.69 2.17
N THR A 50 -4.19 10.79 1.95
CA THR A 50 -4.94 10.05 0.95
C THR A 50 -5.89 10.97 0.19
N GLU A 51 -6.29 10.55 -1.00
CA GLU A 51 -7.27 11.24 -1.83
C GLU A 51 -8.27 10.24 -2.42
N PRO A 52 -9.49 10.65 -2.79
CA PRO A 52 -10.45 9.81 -3.49
C PRO A 52 -9.86 9.29 -4.81
N VAL A 53 -10.22 8.08 -5.17
CA VAL A 53 -9.91 7.48 -6.47
C VAL A 53 -11.14 6.77 -7.03
N ASP A 54 -11.41 6.98 -8.31
CA ASP A 54 -12.48 6.29 -9.02
C ASP A 54 -11.96 5.04 -9.73
N GLY A 55 -12.85 4.07 -9.99
CA GLY A 55 -12.52 2.88 -10.77
C GLY A 55 -11.76 1.79 -10.00
N HIS A 56 -11.63 1.90 -8.69
CA HIS A 56 -10.96 0.91 -7.84
C HIS A 56 -11.92 0.12 -6.93
N TRP A 57 -13.20 0.36 -7.03
CA TRP A 57 -14.23 -0.40 -6.35
C TRP A 57 -15.62 -0.21 -6.99
N ASN A 58 -16.38 -1.29 -7.09
CA ASN A 58 -17.75 -1.28 -7.62
C ASN A 58 -18.83 -1.19 -6.53
N GLY A 59 -18.47 -1.06 -5.26
CA GLY A 59 -19.41 -0.96 -4.13
C GLY A 59 -19.95 -2.28 -3.61
N HIS A 60 -19.51 -3.43 -4.14
CA HIS A 60 -20.00 -4.75 -3.74
C HIS A 60 -18.89 -5.59 -3.08
N ILE A 61 -19.23 -6.30 -1.99
CA ILE A 61 -18.31 -7.20 -1.26
C ILE A 61 -18.84 -8.63 -1.37
N THR A 62 -19.29 -9.06 -2.53
CA THR A 62 -19.59 -10.48 -2.77
C THR A 62 -18.40 -11.14 -3.44
N ARG A 63 -18.23 -12.47 -3.26
CA ARG A 63 -17.13 -13.21 -3.87
C ARG A 63 -17.12 -13.05 -5.40
N ASP A 64 -18.28 -13.14 -6.03
CA ASP A 64 -18.41 -12.94 -7.48
C ASP A 64 -18.06 -11.51 -7.92
N ALA A 65 -18.38 -10.50 -7.10
CA ALA A 65 -18.02 -9.12 -7.39
C ALA A 65 -16.50 -8.88 -7.20
N VAL A 66 -15.87 -9.51 -6.22
CA VAL A 66 -14.42 -9.48 -6.02
C VAL A 66 -13.71 -10.12 -7.21
N ASP A 67 -14.17 -11.26 -7.69
CA ASP A 67 -13.60 -11.95 -8.84
C ASP A 67 -13.75 -11.16 -10.14
N SER A 68 -14.82 -10.38 -10.28
CA SER A 68 -15.07 -9.50 -11.44
C SER A 68 -14.34 -8.16 -11.34
N PHE A 69 -13.87 -7.75 -10.18
CA PHE A 69 -13.26 -6.44 -9.95
C PHE A 69 -11.78 -6.55 -9.62
N LYS A 70 -11.05 -7.05 -10.59
CA LYS A 70 -9.59 -7.13 -10.56
C LYS A 70 -9.02 -6.21 -11.62
N HIS A 71 -7.91 -5.58 -11.30
CA HIS A 71 -7.16 -4.78 -12.26
C HIS A 71 -5.70 -5.20 -12.31
N PRO A 72 -5.03 -4.97 -13.45
CA PRO A 72 -3.62 -5.25 -13.58
C PRO A 72 -2.79 -4.26 -12.73
N ILE A 73 -1.79 -4.79 -12.06
CA ILE A 73 -0.80 -4.05 -11.29
C ILE A 73 0.55 -4.35 -11.90
N HIS A 74 1.21 -3.32 -12.43
CA HIS A 74 2.56 -3.42 -12.97
C HIS A 74 3.56 -3.44 -11.82
N VAL A 75 4.27 -4.54 -11.72
CA VAL A 75 5.25 -4.78 -10.66
C VAL A 75 6.58 -4.15 -11.05
N VAL A 76 7.15 -3.38 -10.13
CA VAL A 76 8.46 -2.76 -10.36
C VAL A 76 9.53 -3.84 -10.37
N PRO A 77 10.39 -3.90 -11.41
CA PRO A 77 11.48 -4.86 -11.48
C PRO A 77 12.40 -4.75 -10.26
N ASP A 78 12.98 -5.88 -9.85
CA ASP A 78 13.90 -6.01 -8.72
C ASP A 78 13.29 -5.67 -7.34
N SER A 79 12.00 -5.31 -7.28
CA SER A 79 11.28 -5.13 -6.03
C SER A 79 11.13 -6.47 -5.29
N ARG A 80 10.86 -6.40 -3.99
CA ARG A 80 10.51 -7.60 -3.24
C ARG A 80 9.22 -8.24 -3.76
N LEU A 81 8.24 -7.42 -4.14
CA LEU A 81 7.01 -7.88 -4.77
C LEU A 81 7.30 -8.70 -6.05
N ALA A 82 8.22 -8.23 -6.89
CA ALA A 82 8.67 -8.97 -8.08
C ALA A 82 9.29 -10.33 -7.72
N ARG A 83 10.14 -10.36 -6.70
CA ARG A 83 10.77 -11.61 -6.25
C ARG A 83 9.78 -12.60 -5.63
N LEU A 84 8.75 -12.10 -4.95
CA LEU A 84 7.71 -12.93 -4.32
C LEU A 84 6.74 -13.52 -5.34
N THR A 85 6.34 -12.73 -6.32
CA THR A 85 5.33 -13.14 -7.31
C THR A 85 5.94 -13.80 -8.53
N GLY A 86 7.19 -13.48 -8.86
CA GLY A 86 7.85 -13.92 -10.09
C GLY A 86 7.20 -13.37 -11.36
N ARG A 87 6.46 -12.26 -11.27
CA ARG A 87 5.63 -11.72 -12.36
C ARG A 87 5.89 -10.22 -12.54
N GLU A 88 5.83 -9.79 -13.81
CA GLU A 88 5.89 -8.36 -14.18
C GLU A 88 4.54 -7.65 -14.01
N THR A 89 3.46 -8.43 -14.08
CA THR A 89 2.09 -7.95 -13.87
C THR A 89 1.31 -8.98 -13.05
N ILE A 90 0.61 -8.51 -12.04
CA ILE A 90 -0.31 -9.29 -11.23
C ILE A 90 -1.73 -8.73 -11.34
N LEU A 91 -2.74 -9.56 -11.09
CA LEU A 91 -4.12 -9.12 -10.94
C LEU A 91 -4.42 -8.95 -9.46
N GLY A 92 -4.81 -7.75 -9.05
CA GLY A 92 -5.19 -7.42 -7.69
C GLY A 92 -6.70 -7.24 -7.55
N ALA A 93 -7.29 -7.89 -6.55
CA ALA A 93 -8.68 -7.62 -6.17
C ALA A 93 -8.77 -6.23 -5.55
N SER A 94 -9.47 -5.32 -6.22
CA SER A 94 -9.54 -3.91 -5.84
C SER A 94 -10.84 -3.60 -5.12
N MET A 95 -10.74 -3.09 -3.89
CA MET A 95 -11.87 -2.74 -3.03
C MET A 95 -11.56 -1.47 -2.24
N HIS A 96 -11.16 -0.40 -2.91
CA HIS A 96 -10.83 0.85 -2.23
C HIS A 96 -11.30 2.09 -2.99
N ASN A 97 -11.76 3.10 -2.24
CA ASN A 97 -12.19 4.41 -2.73
C ASN A 97 -11.16 5.51 -2.52
N TYR A 98 -10.06 5.18 -1.85
CA TYR A 98 -8.98 6.11 -1.57
C TYR A 98 -7.65 5.51 -1.98
N ARG A 99 -6.73 6.39 -2.39
CA ARG A 99 -5.34 6.06 -2.65
C ARG A 99 -4.42 7.00 -1.86
N ILE A 100 -3.19 6.63 -1.65
CA ILE A 100 -2.19 7.54 -1.09
C ILE A 100 -1.89 8.67 -2.10
N THR A 101 -1.67 9.88 -1.60
CA THR A 101 -1.35 11.05 -2.45
C THR A 101 0.07 10.94 -3.00
N HIS A 102 1.01 10.51 -2.17
CA HIS A 102 2.41 10.29 -2.51
C HIS A 102 3.05 9.36 -1.48
N PRO A 103 4.10 8.64 -1.87
CA PRO A 103 4.82 7.79 -0.93
C PRO A 103 5.75 8.59 -0.03
N ALA A 104 5.95 8.16 1.20
CA ALA A 104 7.04 8.63 2.05
C ALA A 104 8.40 8.33 1.39
N ARG A 105 9.40 9.17 1.64
CA ARG A 105 10.75 9.00 1.06
C ARG A 105 11.46 7.73 1.54
N SER A 106 11.09 7.25 2.73
CA SER A 106 11.61 6.01 3.31
C SER A 106 11.03 4.75 2.64
N LEU A 107 9.99 4.90 1.80
CA LEU A 107 9.31 3.79 1.13
C LEU A 107 9.65 3.75 -0.35
N THR A 108 9.75 2.54 -0.87
CA THR A 108 9.95 2.29 -2.31
C THR A 108 8.65 1.80 -2.93
N VAL A 109 8.28 2.36 -4.07
CA VAL A 109 7.13 1.90 -4.85
C VAL A 109 7.47 0.57 -5.51
N ALA A 110 6.61 -0.43 -5.29
CA ALA A 110 6.79 -1.79 -5.82
C ALA A 110 5.73 -2.18 -6.86
N GLY A 111 4.63 -1.43 -6.98
CA GLY A 111 3.59 -1.70 -7.98
C GLY A 111 2.68 -0.50 -8.22
N ARG A 112 2.18 -0.39 -9.47
CA ARG A 112 1.24 0.66 -9.91
C ARG A 112 0.23 0.10 -10.90
N THR A 113 -0.96 0.69 -10.91
CA THR A 113 -1.95 0.52 -11.97
C THR A 113 -1.69 1.47 -13.15
N ASP A 114 -2.43 1.27 -14.26
CA ASP A 114 -2.31 2.10 -15.48
C ASP A 114 -2.64 3.59 -15.23
N ASP A 115 -3.53 3.88 -14.29
CA ASP A 115 -3.88 5.25 -13.89
C ASP A 115 -2.84 5.90 -12.97
N GLY A 116 -1.75 5.17 -12.67
CA GLY A 116 -0.66 5.64 -11.82
C GLY A 116 -0.89 5.46 -10.31
N THR A 117 -2.02 4.87 -9.90
CA THR A 117 -2.27 4.57 -8.49
C THR A 117 -1.20 3.63 -7.95
N ILE A 118 -0.63 3.98 -6.82
CA ILE A 118 0.34 3.12 -6.12
C ILE A 118 -0.42 1.99 -5.44
N GLU A 119 -0.09 0.77 -5.83
CA GLU A 119 -0.72 -0.46 -5.33
C GLU A 119 0.20 -1.27 -4.42
N ALA A 120 1.49 -0.97 -4.40
CA ALA A 120 2.43 -1.61 -3.47
C ALA A 120 3.57 -0.68 -3.08
N LEU A 121 3.94 -0.74 -1.79
CA LEU A 121 5.04 -0.03 -1.17
C LEU A 121 5.89 -0.99 -0.35
N GLU A 122 7.20 -0.74 -0.29
CA GLU A 122 8.16 -1.53 0.48
C GLU A 122 8.96 -0.64 1.43
N TYR A 123 9.23 -1.16 2.64
CA TYR A 123 10.24 -0.63 3.54
C TYR A 123 11.38 -1.65 3.67
N GLY A 124 12.39 -1.48 2.84
CA GLY A 124 13.49 -2.44 2.73
C GLY A 124 13.00 -3.88 2.52
N GLU A 125 13.61 -4.81 3.22
CA GLU A 125 13.22 -6.23 3.22
C GLU A 125 12.22 -6.59 4.33
N GLN A 126 11.73 -5.61 5.09
CA GLN A 126 11.02 -5.86 6.35
C GLN A 126 9.50 -5.75 6.21
N MET A 127 9.02 -4.78 5.45
CA MET A 127 7.59 -4.51 5.34
C MET A 127 7.16 -4.40 3.89
N LEU A 128 5.99 -4.95 3.60
CA LEU A 128 5.29 -4.79 2.33
C LEU A 128 3.90 -4.23 2.59
N GLY A 129 3.54 -3.15 1.93
CA GLY A 129 2.19 -2.63 1.87
C GLY A 129 1.59 -2.90 0.50
N VAL A 130 0.36 -3.39 0.45
CA VAL A 130 -0.40 -3.57 -0.79
C VAL A 130 -1.77 -2.93 -0.66
N GLN A 131 -2.20 -2.20 -1.69
CA GLN A 131 -3.51 -1.52 -1.69
C GLN A 131 -4.65 -2.48 -2.06
N PHE A 132 -4.37 -3.45 -2.92
CA PHE A 132 -5.29 -4.52 -3.27
C PHE A 132 -5.45 -5.55 -2.14
N HIS A 133 -6.41 -6.46 -2.29
CA HIS A 133 -6.74 -7.49 -1.31
C HIS A 133 -6.22 -8.87 -1.76
N PRO A 134 -4.97 -9.24 -1.43
CA PRO A 134 -4.42 -10.53 -1.82
C PRO A 134 -5.12 -11.72 -1.17
N GLU A 135 -5.77 -11.51 -0.02
CA GLU A 135 -6.55 -12.52 0.70
C GLU A 135 -7.87 -12.87 0.00
N ALA A 136 -8.26 -12.09 -1.01
CA ALA A 136 -9.52 -12.30 -1.70
C ALA A 136 -9.46 -13.42 -2.76
N ASP A 137 -8.25 -13.81 -3.18
CA ASP A 137 -8.08 -14.90 -4.15
C ASP A 137 -6.73 -15.62 -4.00
N ASP A 138 -6.66 -16.85 -4.53
CA ASP A 138 -5.50 -17.73 -4.42
C ASP A 138 -4.32 -17.33 -5.33
N GLN A 139 -4.51 -16.38 -6.25
CA GLN A 139 -3.46 -15.99 -7.21
C GLN A 139 -2.29 -15.25 -6.56
N ASN A 140 -2.52 -14.68 -5.38
CA ASN A 140 -1.56 -13.87 -4.63
C ASN A 140 -1.10 -14.53 -3.33
N ASP A 141 -1.35 -15.83 -3.14
CA ASP A 141 -0.98 -16.61 -1.95
C ASP A 141 0.52 -16.55 -1.63
N ALA A 142 1.36 -16.38 -2.64
CA ALA A 142 2.80 -16.24 -2.46
C ALA A 142 3.18 -15.07 -1.51
N LEU A 143 2.33 -14.05 -1.39
CA LEU A 143 2.55 -12.93 -0.49
C LEU A 143 2.46 -13.32 0.99
N PHE A 144 1.68 -14.37 1.30
CA PHE A 144 1.49 -14.84 2.68
C PHE A 144 2.55 -15.88 3.09
N GLN A 145 3.17 -16.58 2.14
CA GLN A 145 4.16 -17.63 2.44
C GLN A 145 5.46 -17.11 3.06
N VAL A 146 5.66 -15.81 3.10
CA VAL A 146 6.87 -15.16 3.62
C VAL A 146 6.69 -14.45 4.96
N VAL A 147 5.48 -14.47 5.51
CA VAL A 147 5.16 -13.91 6.84
C VAL A 147 5.33 -14.97 7.94
N LEU A 148 5.53 -16.22 7.55
CA LEU A 148 5.77 -17.36 8.42
C LEU A 148 7.27 -17.68 8.38
#